data_095e258b4bef365123790897a5cb83e7
#
_entry.id   095e258b4bef365123790897a5cb83e7
#
_cell.length_a   1.000
_cell.length_b   1.000
_cell.length_c   1.000
_cell.angle_alpha   90.00
_cell.angle_beta   90.00
_cell.angle_gamma   90.00
#
_symmetry.space_group_name_H-M   'P 1'
#
loop_
_entity.id
_entity.type
_entity.pdbx_description
1 polymer ?
#
loop_
_entity_poly.entity_id
_entity_poly.type
_entity_poly.pdbx_seq_one_letter_code
_entity_poly.pdbx_strand_id
1 'polypeptide(L)'
;MDPTLFKDTTVSRGFNYHYYYSPAKDAKSTIVFHHGFPSASRDWRFAATYFQERGYGVLVPDMLGYGGTAKPVDPASYEGSGIARDIIDILDAEKLDKVIAIGHDWGSRAVSKLATWFPERVLAYAFFALPYTPPNPVNDYEEFLKISKEKYGYELYGYWEFFAAADAEKVIFDHFDAFIALFHPSDPDVWVTKLAPLGALRKTLTSDYSAPRPAYWSEEDNKLFKETFRKDGFEAPLAWYRVQTSGFSAKDDAKVPKSDYYPPASSPIFFGAARYDRICLPSIGVDLFESDAFKDHNVTVKEYDGDHWLILSHADQINRDLEAWITGL
;
A
#
# COMPACT_ATOMS: atom_id res chain seq x y z
N MET A 1 -18.89 -4.04 -0.19
CA MET A 1 -18.97 -2.73 0.53
C MET A 1 -20.24 -2.03 0.07
N ASP A 2 -21.10 -1.60 1.02
CA ASP A 2 -22.36 -0.91 0.74
C ASP A 2 -22.06 0.52 0.24
N PRO A 3 -22.52 0.91 -0.98
CA PRO A 3 -22.28 2.24 -1.53
C PRO A 3 -22.83 3.41 -0.67
N THR A 4 -23.84 3.14 0.19
CA THR A 4 -24.43 4.17 1.05
C THR A 4 -23.57 4.53 2.26
N LEU A 5 -22.51 3.77 2.54
CA LEU A 5 -21.59 3.98 3.66
C LEU A 5 -20.30 4.74 3.24
N PHE A 6 -20.21 5.15 1.98
CA PHE A 6 -19.15 6.06 1.57
C PHE A 6 -19.45 7.49 2.00
N LYS A 7 -18.41 8.16 2.44
CA LYS A 7 -18.43 9.54 2.95
C LYS A 7 -17.30 10.37 2.35
N ASP A 8 -17.43 11.67 2.49
CA ASP A 8 -16.40 12.63 2.13
C ASP A 8 -16.06 13.50 3.33
N THR A 9 -14.77 13.84 3.49
CA THR A 9 -14.32 14.84 4.46
C THR A 9 -13.15 15.64 3.90
N THR A 10 -13.10 16.93 4.26
CA THR A 10 -11.97 17.79 3.90
C THR A 10 -10.98 17.78 5.07
N VAL A 11 -9.76 17.29 4.81
CA VAL A 11 -8.68 17.25 5.79
C VAL A 11 -8.01 18.61 5.96
N SER A 12 -7.21 18.78 7.03
CA SER A 12 -6.57 20.06 7.39
C SER A 12 -5.65 20.62 6.29
N ARG A 13 -5.09 19.76 5.43
CA ARG A 13 -4.31 20.15 4.25
C ARG A 13 -5.16 20.65 3.07
N GLY A 14 -6.49 20.68 3.20
CA GLY A 14 -7.43 21.17 2.19
C GLY A 14 -7.81 20.14 1.12
N PHE A 15 -7.39 18.89 1.23
CA PHE A 15 -7.78 17.81 0.32
C PHE A 15 -9.11 17.20 0.75
N ASN A 16 -9.98 16.90 -0.22
CA ASN A 16 -11.17 16.08 0.04
C ASN A 16 -10.79 14.61 -0.05
N TYR A 17 -11.16 13.83 0.99
CA TYR A 17 -11.00 12.38 1.02
C TYR A 17 -12.35 11.70 0.92
N HIS A 18 -12.44 10.69 0.06
CA HIS A 18 -13.54 9.77 -0.08
C HIS A 18 -13.19 8.46 0.63
N TYR A 19 -14.06 7.96 1.49
CA TYR A 19 -13.78 6.74 2.25
C TYR A 19 -15.05 5.97 2.61
N TYR A 20 -14.93 4.67 2.69
CA TYR A 20 -15.94 3.80 3.27
C TYR A 20 -15.84 3.81 4.79
N TYR A 21 -16.97 3.93 5.48
CA TYR A 21 -17.00 3.83 6.93
C TYR A 21 -18.22 3.10 7.46
N SER A 22 -18.00 2.04 8.22
CA SER A 22 -18.98 1.32 9.02
C SER A 22 -18.56 1.35 10.48
N PRO A 23 -19.36 1.92 11.40
CA PRO A 23 -18.99 2.03 12.81
C PRO A 23 -18.93 0.66 13.50
N ALA A 24 -18.07 0.56 14.51
CA ALA A 24 -17.97 -0.64 15.36
C ALA A 24 -19.25 -0.90 16.16
N LYS A 25 -19.50 -2.17 16.45
CA LYS A 25 -20.56 -2.65 17.34
C LYS A 25 -19.91 -3.25 18.59
N ASP A 26 -20.65 -3.23 19.71
CA ASP A 26 -20.28 -3.93 20.94
C ASP A 26 -18.85 -3.63 21.45
N ALA A 27 -18.44 -2.36 21.36
CA ALA A 27 -17.13 -1.86 21.76
C ALA A 27 -15.93 -2.52 21.07
N LYS A 28 -16.11 -3.15 19.89
CA LYS A 28 -14.99 -3.65 19.08
C LYS A 28 -14.17 -2.53 18.49
N SER A 29 -12.90 -2.81 18.20
CA SER A 29 -12.00 -1.84 17.56
C SER A 29 -12.42 -1.50 16.13
N THR A 30 -12.02 -0.33 15.66
CA THR A 30 -12.10 0.02 14.25
C THR A 30 -10.80 -0.35 13.55
N ILE A 31 -10.92 -0.95 12.38
CA ILE A 31 -9.80 -1.33 11.50
C ILE A 31 -9.79 -0.37 10.32
N VAL A 32 -8.62 0.21 10.04
CA VAL A 32 -8.41 1.07 8.87
C VAL A 32 -7.56 0.32 7.85
N PHE A 33 -8.08 0.16 6.64
CA PHE A 33 -7.41 -0.55 5.56
C PHE A 33 -6.89 0.43 4.50
N HIS A 34 -5.59 0.43 4.27
CA HIS A 34 -4.91 1.31 3.32
C HIS A 34 -4.47 0.51 2.09
N HIS A 35 -4.96 0.92 0.91
CA HIS A 35 -4.59 0.29 -0.36
C HIS A 35 -3.31 0.89 -0.95
N GLY A 36 -2.73 0.22 -1.95
CA GLY A 36 -1.52 0.64 -2.66
C GLY A 36 -1.74 1.04 -4.12
N PHE A 37 -0.83 0.62 -5.01
CA PHE A 37 -0.81 0.94 -6.44
C PHE A 37 -0.71 -0.32 -7.31
N PRO A 38 -1.38 -0.35 -8.45
CA PRO A 38 -2.53 0.46 -8.85
C PRO A 38 -3.81 -0.14 -8.27
N SER A 39 -4.43 0.55 -7.34
CA SER A 39 -5.49 0.00 -6.50
C SER A 39 -6.54 1.08 -6.14
N ALA A 40 -7.54 0.71 -5.36
CA ALA A 40 -8.52 1.59 -4.74
C ALA A 40 -9.09 0.92 -3.47
N SER A 41 -9.91 1.64 -2.72
CA SER A 41 -10.59 1.09 -1.53
C SER A 41 -11.30 -0.25 -1.78
N ARG A 42 -11.79 -0.47 -3.02
CA ARG A 42 -12.45 -1.71 -3.45
C ARG A 42 -11.59 -2.97 -3.26
N ASP A 43 -10.27 -2.88 -3.31
CA ASP A 43 -9.41 -4.06 -3.17
C ASP A 43 -9.47 -4.67 -1.77
N TRP A 44 -9.86 -3.87 -0.79
CA TRP A 44 -10.15 -4.34 0.56
C TRP A 44 -11.59 -4.86 0.77
N ARG A 45 -12.41 -4.99 -0.29
CA ARG A 45 -13.83 -5.39 -0.21
C ARG A 45 -14.08 -6.68 0.57
N PHE A 46 -13.21 -7.67 0.42
CA PHE A 46 -13.35 -8.96 1.12
C PHE A 46 -13.09 -8.81 2.62
N ALA A 47 -12.03 -8.13 3.00
CA ALA A 47 -11.71 -7.86 4.39
C ALA A 47 -12.72 -6.90 5.03
N ALA A 48 -13.09 -5.82 4.36
CA ALA A 48 -14.08 -4.87 4.85
C ALA A 48 -15.42 -5.55 5.17
N THR A 49 -15.93 -6.38 4.26
CA THR A 49 -17.18 -7.13 4.47
C THR A 49 -17.04 -8.13 5.61
N TYR A 50 -15.94 -8.90 5.62
CA TYR A 50 -15.68 -9.91 6.65
C TYR A 50 -15.69 -9.35 8.07
N PHE A 51 -14.96 -8.24 8.29
CA PHE A 51 -14.84 -7.62 9.61
C PHE A 51 -16.10 -6.86 10.02
N GLN A 52 -16.78 -6.18 9.07
CA GLN A 52 -18.04 -5.51 9.31
C GLN A 52 -19.13 -6.49 9.79
N GLU A 53 -19.27 -7.65 9.14
CA GLU A 53 -20.22 -8.69 9.53
C GLU A 53 -19.97 -9.21 10.95
N ARG A 54 -18.74 -9.15 11.42
CA ARG A 54 -18.30 -9.55 12.76
C ARG A 54 -18.34 -8.42 13.79
N GLY A 55 -18.88 -7.25 13.39
CA GLY A 55 -19.11 -6.12 14.29
C GLY A 55 -17.90 -5.22 14.52
N TYR A 56 -16.77 -5.43 13.85
CA TYR A 56 -15.67 -4.46 13.87
C TYR A 56 -16.07 -3.18 13.15
N GLY A 57 -15.54 -2.05 13.61
CA GLY A 57 -15.55 -0.84 12.81
C GLY A 57 -14.61 -1.01 11.61
N VAL A 58 -15.00 -0.50 10.46
CA VAL A 58 -14.23 -0.61 9.22
C VAL A 58 -14.16 0.76 8.55
N LEU A 59 -12.94 1.23 8.30
CA LEU A 59 -12.69 2.45 7.53
C LEU A 59 -11.73 2.12 6.38
N VAL A 60 -12.09 2.49 5.16
CA VAL A 60 -11.27 2.22 3.96
C VAL A 60 -11.25 3.47 3.10
N PRO A 61 -10.20 4.32 3.19
CA PRO A 61 -10.09 5.48 2.33
C PRO A 61 -9.69 5.07 0.91
N ASP A 62 -10.20 5.79 -0.09
CA ASP A 62 -9.44 5.98 -1.31
C ASP A 62 -8.24 6.87 -0.96
N MET A 63 -7.02 6.34 -1.10
CA MET A 63 -5.81 7.08 -0.75
C MET A 63 -5.64 8.31 -1.65
N LEU A 64 -4.85 9.30 -1.20
CA LEU A 64 -4.61 10.52 -1.98
C LEU A 64 -4.17 10.16 -3.41
N GLY A 65 -4.84 10.76 -4.40
CA GLY A 65 -4.59 10.48 -5.81
C GLY A 65 -5.52 9.42 -6.43
N TYR A 66 -6.39 8.77 -5.66
CA TYR A 66 -7.23 7.66 -6.14
C TYR A 66 -8.73 7.90 -5.93
N GLY A 67 -9.53 7.21 -6.74
CA GLY A 67 -10.97 7.08 -6.57
C GLY A 67 -11.70 8.41 -6.40
N GLY A 68 -12.50 8.55 -5.33
CA GLY A 68 -13.22 9.78 -5.00
C GLY A 68 -12.38 10.85 -4.29
N THR A 69 -11.14 10.52 -3.89
CA THR A 69 -10.23 11.43 -3.17
C THR A 69 -9.54 12.41 -4.11
N ALA A 70 -9.15 13.57 -3.57
CA ALA A 70 -8.39 14.61 -4.30
C ALA A 70 -7.16 14.04 -4.99
N LYS A 71 -6.81 14.60 -6.15
CA LYS A 71 -5.75 14.11 -7.04
C LYS A 71 -4.68 15.16 -7.33
N PRO A 72 -3.97 15.68 -6.30
CA PRO A 72 -2.85 16.59 -6.56
C PRO A 72 -1.75 15.86 -7.33
N VAL A 73 -1.13 16.55 -8.28
CA VAL A 73 -0.04 15.98 -9.10
C VAL A 73 1.35 16.39 -8.59
N ASP A 74 1.40 17.34 -7.66
CA ASP A 74 2.64 17.76 -7.01
C ASP A 74 3.14 16.64 -6.07
N PRO A 75 4.35 16.07 -6.29
CA PRO A 75 4.91 15.04 -5.43
C PRO A 75 5.03 15.45 -3.96
N ALA A 76 5.23 16.72 -3.64
CA ALA A 76 5.30 17.20 -2.26
C ALA A 76 3.99 16.93 -1.48
N SER A 77 2.85 16.83 -2.15
CA SER A 77 1.58 16.46 -1.53
C SER A 77 1.57 15.05 -0.94
N TYR A 78 2.50 14.20 -1.37
CA TYR A 78 2.62 12.78 -0.99
C TYR A 78 3.73 12.51 0.04
N GLU A 79 4.26 13.56 0.68
CA GLU A 79 5.14 13.41 1.86
C GLU A 79 4.46 12.57 2.94
N GLY A 80 5.22 11.67 3.55
CA GLY A 80 4.67 10.69 4.49
C GLY A 80 3.99 11.30 5.72
N SER A 81 4.56 12.39 6.28
CA SER A 81 3.95 13.14 7.38
C SER A 81 2.59 13.73 7.01
N GLY A 82 2.47 14.24 5.78
CA GLY A 82 1.22 14.76 5.24
C GLY A 82 0.16 13.67 5.07
N ILE A 83 0.51 12.54 4.47
CA ILE A 83 -0.41 11.40 4.33
C ILE A 83 -0.87 10.89 5.71
N ALA A 84 0.06 10.74 6.66
CA ALA A 84 -0.30 10.34 8.02
C ALA A 84 -1.26 11.35 8.68
N ARG A 85 -1.00 12.67 8.52
CA ARG A 85 -1.89 13.72 9.04
C ARG A 85 -3.30 13.63 8.43
N ASP A 86 -3.42 13.41 7.12
CA ASP A 86 -4.71 13.25 6.46
C ASP A 86 -5.52 12.09 7.04
N ILE A 87 -4.87 10.95 7.28
CA ILE A 87 -5.54 9.79 7.90
C ILE A 87 -6.02 10.14 9.31
N ILE A 88 -5.20 10.82 10.11
CA ILE A 88 -5.63 11.26 11.45
C ILE A 88 -6.82 12.22 11.37
N ASP A 89 -6.85 13.13 10.40
CA ASP A 89 -7.99 14.03 10.22
C ASP A 89 -9.29 13.28 9.89
N ILE A 90 -9.19 12.18 9.12
CA ILE A 90 -10.34 11.29 8.86
C ILE A 90 -10.78 10.60 10.16
N LEU A 91 -9.83 10.10 10.96
CA LEU A 91 -10.13 9.49 12.26
C LEU A 91 -10.82 10.49 13.20
N ASP A 92 -10.34 11.73 13.23
CA ASP A 92 -10.93 12.80 14.06
C ASP A 92 -12.35 13.16 13.60
N ALA A 93 -12.60 13.21 12.27
CA ALA A 93 -13.93 13.43 11.72
C ALA A 93 -14.94 12.35 12.12
N GLU A 94 -14.48 11.08 12.25
CA GLU A 94 -15.29 9.97 12.70
C GLU A 94 -15.23 9.75 14.23
N LYS A 95 -14.52 10.61 14.97
CA LYS A 95 -14.34 10.54 16.43
C LYS A 95 -13.71 9.24 16.92
N LEU A 96 -12.78 8.72 16.11
CA LEU A 96 -12.02 7.52 16.42
C LEU A 96 -10.73 7.91 17.17
N ASP A 97 -10.57 7.47 18.41
CA ASP A 97 -9.39 7.74 19.23
C ASP A 97 -8.20 6.90 18.76
N LYS A 98 -8.34 5.58 18.78
CA LYS A 98 -7.32 4.62 18.34
C LYS A 98 -7.91 3.56 17.42
N VAL A 99 -7.10 3.13 16.46
CA VAL A 99 -7.50 2.14 15.45
C VAL A 99 -6.44 1.06 15.26
N ILE A 100 -6.82 -0.04 14.61
CA ILE A 100 -5.87 -1.01 14.06
C ILE A 100 -5.59 -0.57 12.62
N ALA A 101 -4.33 -0.31 12.29
CA ALA A 101 -3.93 0.16 10.96
C ALA A 101 -3.37 -1.00 10.13
N ILE A 102 -3.98 -1.24 8.98
CA ILE A 102 -3.61 -2.33 8.05
C ILE A 102 -3.31 -1.74 6.69
N GLY A 103 -2.20 -2.14 6.08
CA GLY A 103 -1.78 -1.68 4.77
C GLY A 103 -1.35 -2.79 3.84
N HIS A 104 -1.51 -2.54 2.54
CA HIS A 104 -0.96 -3.36 1.47
C HIS A 104 -0.18 -2.47 0.50
N ASP A 105 1.02 -2.90 0.09
CA ASP A 105 1.89 -2.15 -0.83
C ASP A 105 2.16 -0.71 -0.32
N TRP A 106 1.89 0.35 -1.11
CA TRP A 106 2.00 1.74 -0.64
C TRP A 106 1.14 2.03 0.60
N GLY A 107 0.03 1.30 0.80
CA GLY A 107 -0.75 1.36 2.03
C GLY A 107 0.04 0.91 3.25
N SER A 108 0.92 -0.09 3.13
CA SER A 108 1.86 -0.49 4.20
C SER A 108 2.84 0.64 4.52
N ARG A 109 3.29 1.40 3.49
CA ARG A 109 4.12 2.58 3.74
C ARG A 109 3.33 3.68 4.46
N ALA A 110 2.07 3.92 4.12
CA ALA A 110 1.21 4.86 4.83
C ALA A 110 1.03 4.45 6.31
N VAL A 111 0.81 3.16 6.59
CA VAL A 111 0.77 2.61 7.95
C VAL A 111 2.11 2.80 8.67
N SER A 112 3.24 2.64 7.99
CA SER A 112 4.57 2.92 8.55
C SER A 112 4.70 4.40 8.96
N LYS A 113 4.13 5.32 8.18
CA LYS A 113 4.13 6.76 8.53
C LYS A 113 3.20 7.09 9.70
N LEU A 114 2.07 6.38 9.84
CA LEU A 114 1.25 6.48 11.06
C LEU A 114 2.04 6.02 12.29
N ALA A 115 2.77 4.91 12.19
CA ALA A 115 3.60 4.41 13.27
C ALA A 115 4.73 5.37 13.67
N THR A 116 5.23 6.17 12.72
CA THR A 116 6.30 7.15 12.94
C THR A 116 5.78 8.47 13.52
N TRP A 117 4.66 9.00 12.97
CA TRP A 117 4.21 10.36 13.26
C TRP A 117 3.08 10.45 14.29
N PHE A 118 2.28 9.38 14.44
CA PHE A 118 1.11 9.33 15.32
C PHE A 118 0.95 7.96 15.99
N PRO A 119 2.01 7.41 16.62
CA PRO A 119 1.95 6.06 17.22
C PRO A 119 0.87 5.94 18.30
N GLU A 120 0.55 7.03 19.00
CA GLU A 120 -0.48 7.07 20.04
C GLU A 120 -1.90 6.85 19.51
N ARG A 121 -2.11 7.00 18.18
CA ARG A 121 -3.42 6.83 17.52
C ARG A 121 -3.63 5.39 16.99
N VAL A 122 -2.66 4.50 17.17
CA VAL A 122 -2.71 3.14 16.62
C VAL A 122 -2.54 2.10 17.73
N LEU A 123 -3.44 1.13 17.76
CA LEU A 123 -3.44 0.01 18.70
C LEU A 123 -2.48 -1.10 18.24
N ALA A 124 -2.49 -1.40 16.95
CA ALA A 124 -1.71 -2.46 16.35
C ALA A 124 -1.53 -2.21 14.85
N TYR A 125 -0.49 -2.76 14.25
CA TYR A 125 -0.09 -2.56 12.87
C TYR A 125 -0.10 -3.87 12.09
N ALA A 126 -0.65 -3.88 10.87
CA ALA A 126 -0.49 -5.00 9.97
C ALA A 126 -0.01 -4.54 8.58
N PHE A 127 0.93 -5.29 8.03
CA PHE A 127 1.60 -5.01 6.77
C PHE A 127 1.45 -6.20 5.83
N PHE A 128 1.04 -5.94 4.59
CA PHE A 128 0.92 -6.98 3.55
C PHE A 128 1.77 -6.63 2.35
N ALA A 129 2.45 -7.62 1.79
CA ALA A 129 3.48 -7.51 0.75
C ALA A 129 4.67 -6.66 1.22
N LEU A 130 4.53 -5.34 1.32
CA LEU A 130 5.58 -4.46 1.82
C LEU A 130 5.58 -4.47 3.35
N PRO A 131 6.74 -4.71 4.02
CA PRO A 131 6.86 -4.64 5.47
C PRO A 131 6.87 -3.20 5.99
N TYR A 132 7.01 -3.04 7.29
CA TYR A 132 7.32 -1.74 7.90
C TYR A 132 8.50 -1.07 7.18
N THR A 133 8.36 0.21 6.91
CA THR A 133 9.41 1.01 6.25
C THR A 133 9.85 2.12 7.19
N PRO A 134 11.02 1.98 7.85
CA PRO A 134 11.53 3.04 8.72
C PRO A 134 11.85 4.31 7.94
N PRO A 135 11.90 5.48 8.62
CA PRO A 135 12.36 6.72 8.02
C PRO A 135 13.74 6.57 7.38
N ASN A 136 13.89 7.06 6.15
CA ASN A 136 15.16 7.06 5.44
C ASN A 136 15.52 8.48 4.94
N PRO A 137 16.31 9.24 5.73
CA PRO A 137 16.68 10.60 5.37
C PRO A 137 17.73 10.68 4.25
N VAL A 138 18.33 9.54 3.89
CA VAL A 138 19.34 9.44 2.83
C VAL A 138 18.75 8.58 1.72
N ASN A 139 17.94 9.18 0.85
CA ASN A 139 17.38 8.46 -0.27
C ASN A 139 18.34 8.49 -1.46
N ASP A 140 19.18 7.48 -1.56
CA ASP A 140 20.00 7.24 -2.74
C ASP A 140 19.36 6.13 -3.57
N TYR A 141 18.50 6.53 -4.50
CA TYR A 141 17.77 5.59 -5.35
C TYR A 141 18.71 4.79 -6.26
N GLU A 142 19.76 5.42 -6.80
CA GLU A 142 20.73 4.75 -7.68
C GLU A 142 21.52 3.68 -6.91
N GLU A 143 21.99 4.01 -5.70
CA GLU A 143 22.72 3.04 -4.86
C GLU A 143 21.79 1.90 -4.42
N PHE A 144 20.52 2.19 -4.10
CA PHE A 144 19.53 1.15 -3.82
C PHE A 144 19.37 0.17 -5.00
N LEU A 145 19.26 0.66 -6.24
CA LEU A 145 19.16 -0.19 -7.42
C LEU A 145 20.38 -1.08 -7.59
N LYS A 146 21.58 -0.51 -7.39
CA LYS A 146 22.83 -1.27 -7.45
C LYS A 146 22.88 -2.39 -6.39
N ILE A 147 22.60 -2.05 -5.13
CA ILE A 147 22.60 -3.02 -4.02
C ILE A 147 21.55 -4.12 -4.27
N SER A 148 20.34 -3.75 -4.73
CA SER A 148 19.30 -4.74 -5.00
C SER A 148 19.70 -5.68 -6.15
N LYS A 149 20.33 -5.17 -7.20
CA LYS A 149 20.85 -5.98 -8.30
C LYS A 149 21.96 -6.94 -7.85
N GLU A 150 22.89 -6.48 -7.02
CA GLU A 150 23.95 -7.31 -6.47
C GLU A 150 23.40 -8.40 -5.56
N LYS A 151 22.42 -8.07 -4.71
CA LYS A 151 21.85 -8.99 -3.72
C LYS A 151 20.86 -9.99 -4.32
N TYR A 152 20.00 -9.54 -5.24
CA TYR A 152 18.86 -10.31 -5.73
C TYR A 152 18.94 -10.68 -7.22
N GLY A 153 19.95 -10.16 -7.95
CA GLY A 153 20.15 -10.44 -9.38
C GLY A 153 19.44 -9.50 -10.33
N TYR A 154 18.62 -8.58 -9.84
CA TYR A 154 17.91 -7.56 -10.62
C TYR A 154 17.62 -6.32 -9.78
N GLU A 155 17.36 -5.18 -10.43
CA GLU A 155 16.95 -3.95 -9.78
C GLU A 155 15.47 -4.08 -9.32
N LEU A 156 15.21 -4.14 -8.00
CA LEU A 156 13.84 -4.36 -7.47
C LEU A 156 12.85 -3.26 -7.89
N TYR A 157 13.29 -2.00 -7.89
CA TYR A 157 12.43 -0.84 -8.13
C TYR A 157 12.89 -0.02 -9.34
N GLY A 158 13.53 -0.65 -10.34
CA GLY A 158 13.95 0.03 -11.56
C GLY A 158 12.79 0.65 -12.35
N TYR A 159 11.58 0.10 -12.22
CA TYR A 159 10.37 0.65 -12.83
C TYR A 159 9.95 2.04 -12.29
N TRP A 160 10.47 2.48 -11.14
CA TRP A 160 10.21 3.83 -10.61
C TRP A 160 10.72 4.93 -11.54
N GLU A 161 11.82 4.69 -12.26
CA GLU A 161 12.31 5.60 -13.30
C GLU A 161 11.24 5.91 -14.35
N PHE A 162 10.57 4.86 -14.85
CA PHE A 162 9.47 5.03 -15.79
C PHE A 162 8.30 5.80 -15.18
N PHE A 163 7.90 5.52 -13.95
CA PHE A 163 6.81 6.21 -13.27
C PHE A 163 7.13 7.68 -12.95
N ALA A 164 8.41 8.01 -12.86
CA ALA A 164 8.87 9.39 -12.72
C ALA A 164 8.88 10.16 -14.05
N ALA A 165 8.86 9.47 -15.20
CA ALA A 165 8.92 10.10 -16.51
C ALA A 165 7.65 10.92 -16.82
N ALA A 166 7.82 12.05 -17.51
CA ALA A 166 6.73 12.96 -17.83
C ALA A 166 5.66 12.38 -18.77
N ASP A 167 6.02 11.37 -19.55
CA ASP A 167 5.13 10.69 -20.49
C ASP A 167 4.55 9.37 -19.97
N ALA A 168 4.80 9.03 -18.70
CA ALA A 168 4.43 7.74 -18.13
C ALA A 168 2.93 7.44 -18.26
N GLU A 169 2.08 8.40 -17.87
CA GLU A 169 0.63 8.25 -17.98
C GLU A 169 0.17 8.00 -19.42
N LYS A 170 0.71 8.77 -20.36
CA LYS A 170 0.39 8.60 -21.79
C LYS A 170 0.74 7.19 -22.28
N VAL A 171 1.94 6.72 -21.95
CA VAL A 171 2.40 5.38 -22.35
C VAL A 171 1.54 4.29 -21.69
N ILE A 172 1.15 4.46 -20.43
CA ILE A 172 0.24 3.54 -19.73
C ILE A 172 -1.11 3.47 -20.47
N PHE A 173 -1.70 4.59 -20.87
CA PHE A 173 -2.99 4.62 -21.56
C PHE A 173 -2.90 4.11 -22.98
N ASP A 174 -1.84 4.43 -23.71
CA ASP A 174 -1.61 3.90 -25.07
C ASP A 174 -1.51 2.35 -25.08
N HIS A 175 -1.03 1.75 -23.96
CA HIS A 175 -0.83 0.31 -23.78
C HIS A 175 -1.56 -0.25 -22.53
N PHE A 176 -2.79 0.23 -22.29
CA PHE A 176 -3.48 -0.01 -21.01
C PHE A 176 -3.75 -1.49 -20.73
N ASP A 177 -4.06 -2.29 -21.75
CA ASP A 177 -4.27 -3.73 -21.59
C ASP A 177 -2.97 -4.45 -21.23
N ALA A 178 -1.85 -4.04 -21.80
CA ALA A 178 -0.53 -4.56 -21.44
C ALA A 178 -0.15 -4.20 -20.01
N PHE A 179 -0.48 -2.97 -19.57
CA PHE A 179 -0.29 -2.52 -18.20
C PHE A 179 -1.08 -3.41 -17.22
N ILE A 180 -2.36 -3.64 -17.47
CA ILE A 180 -3.21 -4.47 -16.59
C ILE A 180 -2.69 -5.91 -16.56
N ALA A 181 -2.34 -6.49 -17.71
CA ALA A 181 -1.83 -7.85 -17.77
C ALA A 181 -0.48 -8.04 -17.07
N LEU A 182 0.34 -6.97 -17.00
CA LEU A 182 1.62 -7.01 -16.30
C LEU A 182 1.46 -6.80 -14.78
N PHE A 183 0.57 -5.87 -14.36
CA PHE A 183 0.39 -5.56 -12.94
C PHE A 183 -0.49 -6.57 -12.20
N HIS A 184 -1.34 -7.32 -12.91
CA HIS A 184 -2.09 -8.46 -12.37
C HIS A 184 -1.66 -9.73 -13.10
N PRO A 185 -0.44 -10.23 -12.85
CA PRO A 185 0.11 -11.35 -13.61
C PRO A 185 -0.51 -12.67 -13.19
N SER A 186 -0.65 -13.60 -14.15
CA SER A 186 -0.95 -15.00 -13.85
C SER A 186 0.30 -15.78 -13.44
N ASP A 187 1.48 -15.27 -13.77
CA ASP A 187 2.80 -15.76 -13.39
C ASP A 187 3.60 -14.58 -12.80
N PRO A 188 3.80 -14.53 -11.47
CA PRO A 188 4.50 -13.43 -10.82
C PRO A 188 5.98 -13.32 -11.23
N ASP A 189 6.61 -14.39 -11.74
CA ASP A 189 8.01 -14.38 -12.13
C ASP A 189 8.28 -13.46 -13.33
N VAL A 190 7.26 -13.09 -14.10
CA VAL A 190 7.40 -12.09 -15.17
C VAL A 190 7.91 -10.74 -14.68
N TRP A 191 7.66 -10.40 -13.42
CA TRP A 191 8.12 -9.16 -12.84
C TRP A 191 9.63 -9.05 -12.73
N VAL A 192 10.33 -10.17 -12.55
CA VAL A 192 11.80 -10.22 -12.49
C VAL A 192 12.45 -9.66 -13.76
N THR A 193 11.80 -9.84 -14.93
CA THR A 193 12.38 -9.45 -16.22
C THR A 193 11.58 -8.37 -16.96
N LYS A 194 10.29 -8.22 -16.68
CA LYS A 194 9.38 -7.36 -17.46
C LYS A 194 8.92 -6.10 -16.72
N LEU A 195 9.02 -6.08 -15.38
CA LEU A 195 8.61 -4.95 -14.56
C LEU A 195 9.81 -4.34 -13.82
N ALA A 196 10.42 -5.12 -12.91
CA ALA A 196 11.35 -4.64 -11.92
C ALA A 196 12.62 -3.95 -12.48
N PRO A 197 13.36 -4.50 -13.50
CA PRO A 197 14.61 -3.91 -13.95
C PRO A 197 14.42 -2.56 -14.64
N LEU A 198 15.46 -1.72 -14.59
CA LEU A 198 15.50 -0.44 -15.31
C LEU A 198 15.13 -0.60 -16.79
N GLY A 199 14.22 0.25 -17.26
CA GLY A 199 13.73 0.28 -18.64
C GLY A 199 12.82 -0.89 -19.03
N ALA A 200 12.70 -1.94 -18.19
CA ALA A 200 11.92 -3.14 -18.52
C ALA A 200 10.42 -2.84 -18.67
N LEU A 201 9.85 -2.04 -17.76
CA LEU A 201 8.44 -1.69 -17.79
C LEU A 201 8.05 -1.00 -19.10
N ARG A 202 8.74 0.07 -19.47
CA ARG A 202 8.49 0.78 -20.74
C ARG A 202 8.57 -0.16 -21.94
N LYS A 203 9.64 -0.96 -22.03
CA LYS A 203 9.85 -1.93 -23.10
C LYS A 203 8.70 -2.95 -23.17
N THR A 204 8.24 -3.42 -22.02
CA THR A 204 7.15 -4.41 -21.96
C THR A 204 5.83 -3.80 -22.43
N LEU A 205 5.48 -2.61 -21.94
CA LEU A 205 4.26 -1.92 -22.35
C LEU A 205 4.24 -1.69 -23.86
N THR A 206 5.31 -1.12 -24.44
CA THR A 206 5.39 -0.79 -25.86
C THR A 206 5.55 -2.01 -26.79
N SER A 207 5.68 -3.21 -26.24
CA SER A 207 5.66 -4.47 -27.00
C SER A 207 4.26 -5.10 -27.09
N ASP A 208 3.22 -4.39 -26.64
CA ASP A 208 1.84 -4.89 -26.57
C ASP A 208 1.74 -6.23 -25.81
N TYR A 209 2.45 -6.29 -24.66
CA TYR A 209 2.48 -7.48 -23.81
C TYR A 209 1.07 -7.93 -23.44
N SER A 210 0.83 -9.22 -23.51
CA SER A 210 -0.41 -9.84 -23.08
C SER A 210 -0.13 -11.14 -22.33
N ALA A 211 -0.98 -11.44 -21.33
CA ALA A 211 -0.93 -12.65 -20.55
C ALA A 211 -2.35 -13.07 -20.15
N PRO A 212 -2.55 -14.36 -19.82
CA PRO A 212 -3.80 -14.79 -19.21
C PRO A 212 -4.08 -14.02 -17.92
N ARG A 213 -5.35 -13.80 -17.64
CA ARG A 213 -5.79 -13.17 -16.41
C ARG A 213 -5.67 -14.15 -15.22
N PRO A 214 -5.16 -13.72 -14.08
CA PRO A 214 -5.10 -14.56 -12.88
C PRO A 214 -6.51 -14.86 -12.35
N ALA A 215 -6.66 -15.98 -11.64
CA ALA A 215 -7.97 -16.43 -11.13
C ALA A 215 -8.62 -15.45 -10.13
N TYR A 216 -7.84 -14.67 -9.41
CA TYR A 216 -8.34 -13.68 -8.44
C TYR A 216 -8.84 -12.39 -9.09
N TRP A 217 -8.59 -12.18 -10.39
CA TRP A 217 -8.94 -10.97 -11.14
C TRP A 217 -10.07 -11.25 -12.13
N SER A 218 -11.30 -10.94 -11.74
CA SER A 218 -12.50 -11.22 -12.54
C SER A 218 -12.66 -10.28 -13.75
N GLU A 219 -13.57 -10.62 -14.68
CA GLU A 219 -13.99 -9.71 -15.76
C GLU A 219 -14.52 -8.38 -15.21
N GLU A 220 -15.28 -8.45 -14.12
CA GLU A 220 -15.84 -7.26 -13.47
C GLU A 220 -14.74 -6.40 -12.87
N ASP A 221 -13.76 -7.00 -12.16
CA ASP A 221 -12.63 -6.25 -11.61
C ASP A 221 -11.84 -5.54 -12.72
N ASN A 222 -11.58 -6.23 -13.83
CA ASN A 222 -10.91 -5.66 -15.00
C ASN A 222 -11.69 -4.49 -15.60
N LYS A 223 -13.01 -4.61 -15.72
CA LYS A 223 -13.89 -3.56 -16.24
C LYS A 223 -13.86 -2.34 -15.31
N LEU A 224 -14.09 -2.54 -14.02
CA LEU A 224 -14.11 -1.47 -13.03
C LEU A 224 -12.76 -0.77 -12.90
N PHE A 225 -11.66 -1.51 -12.94
CA PHE A 225 -10.31 -0.94 -12.97
C PHE A 225 -10.13 0.00 -14.18
N LYS A 226 -10.50 -0.47 -15.37
CA LYS A 226 -10.43 0.35 -16.60
C LYS A 226 -11.30 1.61 -16.51
N GLU A 227 -12.53 1.49 -16.03
CA GLU A 227 -13.46 2.61 -15.87
C GLU A 227 -12.90 3.63 -14.89
N THR A 228 -12.41 3.18 -13.72
CA THR A 228 -11.83 4.03 -12.69
C THR A 228 -10.64 4.81 -13.22
N PHE A 229 -9.61 4.11 -13.71
CA PHE A 229 -8.38 4.79 -14.12
C PHE A 229 -8.51 5.59 -15.42
N ARG A 230 -9.43 5.23 -16.34
CA ARG A 230 -9.73 6.07 -17.50
C ARG A 230 -10.39 7.39 -17.11
N LYS A 231 -11.18 7.40 -16.04
CA LYS A 231 -11.80 8.61 -15.50
C LYS A 231 -10.82 9.44 -14.69
N ASP A 232 -10.03 8.78 -13.85
CA ASP A 232 -9.27 9.41 -12.78
C ASP A 232 -7.80 9.69 -13.16
N GLY A 233 -7.26 8.98 -14.15
CA GLY A 233 -5.86 9.12 -14.60
C GLY A 233 -4.87 8.36 -13.72
N PHE A 234 -3.61 8.39 -14.16
CA PHE A 234 -2.47 7.86 -13.41
C PHE A 234 -1.52 8.95 -12.89
N GLU A 235 -1.66 10.19 -13.34
CA GLU A 235 -0.72 11.27 -13.00
C GLU A 235 -0.58 11.46 -11.47
N ALA A 236 -1.71 11.49 -10.76
CA ALA A 236 -1.74 11.59 -9.31
C ALA A 236 -1.27 10.30 -8.61
N PRO A 237 -1.74 9.08 -8.97
CA PRO A 237 -1.17 7.82 -8.47
C PRO A 237 0.35 7.70 -8.64
N LEU A 238 0.91 8.16 -9.75
CA LEU A 238 2.35 8.13 -10.00
C LEU A 238 3.15 9.06 -9.07
N ALA A 239 2.51 10.05 -8.45
CA ALA A 239 3.17 10.93 -7.50
C ALA A 239 3.64 10.20 -6.22
N TRP A 240 3.05 9.03 -5.87
CA TRP A 240 3.56 8.15 -4.81
C TRP A 240 4.97 7.64 -5.07
N TYR A 241 5.35 7.50 -6.35
CA TYR A 241 6.71 7.13 -6.77
C TYR A 241 7.59 8.37 -6.92
N ARG A 242 7.04 9.45 -7.50
CA ARG A 242 7.78 10.69 -7.73
C ARG A 242 8.23 11.35 -6.43
N VAL A 243 7.46 11.25 -5.33
CA VAL A 243 7.88 11.76 -4.01
C VAL A 243 9.15 11.08 -3.50
N GLN A 244 9.39 9.81 -3.90
CA GLN A 244 10.61 9.08 -3.55
C GLN A 244 11.78 9.54 -4.42
N THR A 245 11.61 9.48 -5.75
CA THR A 245 12.69 9.79 -6.71
C THR A 245 13.11 11.26 -6.71
N SER A 246 12.21 12.18 -6.31
CA SER A 246 12.50 13.61 -6.19
C SER A 246 13.17 14.02 -4.87
N GLY A 247 13.30 13.10 -3.91
CA GLY A 247 13.91 13.36 -2.62
C GLY A 247 13.01 14.09 -1.59
N PHE A 248 11.73 14.34 -1.89
CA PHE A 248 10.79 14.93 -0.92
C PHE A 248 10.60 13.99 0.28
N SER A 249 10.46 12.68 0.02
CA SER A 249 10.32 11.69 1.09
C SER A 249 11.52 11.68 2.04
N ALA A 250 12.76 11.76 1.52
CA ALA A 250 13.96 11.81 2.34
C ALA A 250 14.04 13.08 3.20
N LYS A 251 13.65 14.23 2.64
CA LYS A 251 13.57 15.50 3.39
C LYS A 251 12.52 15.45 4.49
N ASP A 252 11.40 14.79 4.25
CA ASP A 252 10.36 14.59 5.25
C ASP A 252 10.83 13.65 6.37
N ASP A 253 11.42 12.53 6.00
CA ASP A 253 11.99 11.55 6.93
C ASP A 253 13.14 12.12 7.78
N ALA A 254 13.89 13.11 7.27
CA ALA A 254 14.94 13.80 8.02
C ALA A 254 14.42 14.60 9.22
N LYS A 255 13.11 14.89 9.27
CA LYS A 255 12.48 15.59 10.41
C LYS A 255 12.19 14.65 11.59
N VAL A 256 12.25 13.34 11.37
CA VAL A 256 11.94 12.32 12.38
C VAL A 256 13.14 12.10 13.29
N PRO A 257 12.99 12.21 14.62
CA PRO A 257 14.05 11.83 15.57
C PRO A 257 14.37 10.32 15.44
N LYS A 258 15.62 9.94 15.61
CA LYS A 258 16.02 8.52 15.53
C LYS A 258 15.33 7.63 16.57
N SER A 259 14.93 8.20 17.72
CA SER A 259 14.13 7.51 18.73
C SER A 259 12.77 7.02 18.23
N ASP A 260 12.24 7.68 17.19
CA ASP A 260 10.89 7.47 16.67
C ASP A 260 10.91 6.72 15.31
N TYR A 261 12.06 6.11 14.97
CA TYR A 261 12.23 5.36 13.73
C TYR A 261 11.46 4.04 13.71
N TYR A 262 11.05 3.54 14.87
CA TYR A 262 10.31 2.29 14.99
C TYR A 262 9.06 2.50 15.84
N PRO A 263 7.99 1.73 15.60
CA PRO A 263 6.78 1.81 16.40
C PRO A 263 7.09 1.47 17.88
N PRO A 264 6.23 1.86 18.84
CA PRO A 264 6.40 1.46 20.23
C PRO A 264 6.47 -0.08 20.36
N ALA A 265 7.42 -0.61 21.12
CA ALA A 265 7.58 -2.05 21.31
C ALA A 265 6.33 -2.74 21.90
N SER A 266 5.47 -1.96 22.60
CA SER A 266 4.19 -2.44 23.10
C SER A 266 3.11 -2.61 22.04
N SER A 267 3.30 -2.09 20.83
CA SER A 267 2.32 -2.20 19.75
C SER A 267 2.53 -3.51 18.99
N PRO A 268 1.54 -4.41 18.97
CA PRO A 268 1.61 -5.64 18.22
C PRO A 268 1.70 -5.39 16.70
N ILE A 269 2.47 -6.25 16.03
CA ILE A 269 2.70 -6.15 14.58
C ILE A 269 2.35 -7.48 13.93
N PHE A 270 1.66 -7.41 12.79
CA PHE A 270 1.43 -8.55 11.90
C PHE A 270 2.07 -8.28 10.55
N PHE A 271 2.81 -9.25 10.03
CA PHE A 271 3.35 -9.21 8.68
C PHE A 271 2.84 -10.37 7.84
N GLY A 272 2.08 -10.07 6.80
CA GLY A 272 1.62 -11.01 5.79
C GLY A 272 2.56 -11.00 4.59
N ALA A 273 3.48 -11.96 4.54
CA ALA A 273 4.47 -12.10 3.49
C ALA A 273 3.89 -12.85 2.29
N ALA A 274 4.07 -12.30 1.09
CA ALA A 274 3.67 -12.91 -0.17
C ALA A 274 4.84 -13.72 -0.74
N ARG A 275 4.75 -15.06 -0.72
CA ARG A 275 5.87 -15.95 -1.11
C ARG A 275 6.38 -15.70 -2.53
N TYR A 276 5.50 -15.34 -3.42
CA TYR A 276 5.82 -15.16 -4.85
C TYR A 276 5.88 -13.69 -5.28
N ASP A 277 5.89 -12.74 -4.33
CA ASP A 277 6.13 -11.34 -4.67
C ASP A 277 7.57 -11.15 -5.15
N ARG A 278 7.73 -10.48 -6.28
CA ARG A 278 9.03 -10.28 -6.93
C ARG A 278 9.53 -8.83 -6.86
N ILE A 279 8.77 -7.95 -6.22
CA ILE A 279 9.17 -6.56 -5.94
C ILE A 279 9.18 -6.28 -4.44
N CYS A 280 8.21 -6.75 -3.68
CA CYS A 280 8.21 -6.72 -2.23
C CYS A 280 8.64 -8.09 -1.70
N LEU A 281 9.93 -8.42 -1.87
CA LEU A 281 10.43 -9.75 -1.53
C LEU A 281 10.14 -10.11 -0.07
N PRO A 282 9.54 -11.28 0.23
CA PRO A 282 9.20 -11.69 1.59
C PRO A 282 10.40 -11.72 2.53
N SER A 283 11.58 -12.09 2.03
CA SER A 283 12.82 -12.09 2.82
C SER A 283 13.19 -10.72 3.39
N ILE A 284 12.87 -9.62 2.70
CA ILE A 284 13.14 -8.27 3.20
C ILE A 284 12.34 -8.00 4.48
N GLY A 285 11.08 -8.43 4.51
CA GLY A 285 10.22 -8.26 5.68
C GLY A 285 10.61 -9.21 6.81
N VAL A 286 10.92 -10.45 6.51
CA VAL A 286 11.37 -11.44 7.51
C VAL A 286 12.67 -10.97 8.13
N ASP A 287 13.70 -10.65 7.33
CA ASP A 287 15.01 -10.13 7.79
C ASP A 287 14.83 -8.88 8.69
N LEU A 288 13.91 -7.98 8.31
CA LEU A 288 13.63 -6.77 9.09
C LEU A 288 13.05 -7.11 10.47
N PHE A 289 12.01 -7.93 10.52
CA PHE A 289 11.31 -8.23 11.77
C PHE A 289 12.07 -9.19 12.68
N GLU A 290 13.06 -9.94 12.14
CA GLU A 290 14.02 -10.75 12.90
C GLU A 290 15.24 -9.94 13.37
N SER A 291 15.40 -8.70 12.93
CA SER A 291 16.54 -7.84 13.29
C SER A 291 16.49 -7.37 14.74
N ASP A 292 17.64 -6.90 15.25
CA ASP A 292 17.75 -6.31 16.59
C ASP A 292 16.79 -5.14 16.83
N ALA A 293 16.36 -4.44 15.76
CA ALA A 293 15.44 -3.33 15.85
C ALA A 293 14.02 -3.76 16.33
N PHE A 294 13.65 -5.00 16.10
CA PHE A 294 12.33 -5.54 16.44
C PHE A 294 12.35 -6.62 17.54
N LYS A 295 13.51 -6.90 18.14
CA LYS A 295 13.68 -7.98 19.13
C LYS A 295 12.75 -7.90 20.35
N ASP A 296 12.33 -6.69 20.73
CA ASP A 296 11.45 -6.43 21.87
C ASP A 296 9.98 -6.24 21.45
N HIS A 297 9.67 -6.35 20.13
CA HIS A 297 8.32 -6.20 19.61
C HIS A 297 7.59 -7.54 19.57
N ASN A 298 6.28 -7.50 19.76
CA ASN A 298 5.40 -8.66 19.52
C ASN A 298 5.06 -8.72 18.01
N VAL A 299 5.84 -9.46 17.25
CA VAL A 299 5.66 -9.60 15.80
C VAL A 299 5.12 -10.99 15.45
N THR A 300 4.04 -11.03 14.69
CA THR A 300 3.50 -12.24 14.06
C THR A 300 3.81 -12.19 12.56
N VAL A 301 4.60 -13.13 12.07
CA VAL A 301 4.88 -13.29 10.64
C VAL A 301 4.07 -14.47 10.10
N LYS A 302 3.33 -14.25 9.02
CA LYS A 302 2.59 -15.28 8.26
C LYS A 302 3.00 -15.22 6.81
N GLU A 303 3.40 -16.33 6.24
CA GLU A 303 3.68 -16.45 4.82
C GLU A 303 2.49 -17.08 4.09
N TYR A 304 2.10 -16.51 2.96
CA TYR A 304 1.01 -16.97 2.12
C TYR A 304 1.55 -17.42 0.75
N ASP A 305 0.99 -18.50 0.21
CA ASP A 305 1.34 -19.04 -1.11
C ASP A 305 0.76 -18.20 -2.25
N GLY A 306 0.86 -16.86 -2.11
CA GLY A 306 0.34 -15.87 -3.03
C GLY A 306 1.42 -14.98 -3.62
N ASP A 307 1.06 -14.25 -4.66
CA ASP A 307 1.82 -13.16 -5.23
C ASP A 307 1.55 -11.84 -4.50
N HIS A 308 2.00 -10.73 -5.08
CA HIS A 308 1.77 -9.37 -4.57
C HIS A 308 0.30 -9.11 -4.18
N TRP A 309 -0.65 -9.68 -4.91
CA TRP A 309 -2.10 -9.49 -4.72
C TRP A 309 -2.73 -10.49 -3.74
N LEU A 310 -1.94 -10.96 -2.75
CA LEU A 310 -2.40 -11.92 -1.74
C LEU A 310 -3.71 -11.49 -1.03
N ILE A 311 -3.95 -10.19 -0.85
CA ILE A 311 -5.18 -9.66 -0.24
C ILE A 311 -6.43 -9.95 -1.08
N LEU A 312 -6.27 -10.24 -2.37
CA LEU A 312 -7.34 -10.66 -3.28
C LEU A 312 -7.38 -12.18 -3.43
N SER A 313 -6.22 -12.79 -3.69
CA SER A 313 -6.10 -14.22 -3.98
C SER A 313 -6.27 -15.11 -2.74
N HIS A 314 -5.89 -14.64 -1.55
CA HIS A 314 -5.91 -15.38 -0.28
C HIS A 314 -6.79 -14.69 0.79
N ALA A 315 -7.77 -13.88 0.36
CA ALA A 315 -8.60 -13.06 1.24
C ALA A 315 -9.21 -13.84 2.41
N ASP A 316 -9.78 -15.01 2.16
CA ASP A 316 -10.41 -15.83 3.19
C ASP A 316 -9.45 -16.32 4.27
N GLN A 317 -8.23 -16.71 3.86
CA GLN A 317 -7.20 -17.15 4.80
C GLN A 317 -6.67 -15.96 5.60
N ILE A 318 -6.35 -14.86 4.92
CA ILE A 318 -5.86 -13.63 5.54
C ILE A 318 -6.87 -13.09 6.55
N ASN A 319 -8.14 -13.05 6.21
CA ASN A 319 -9.17 -12.55 7.10
C ASN A 319 -9.28 -13.38 8.39
N ARG A 320 -9.20 -14.71 8.31
CA ARG A 320 -9.20 -15.59 9.49
C ARG A 320 -7.95 -15.40 10.35
N ASP A 321 -6.77 -15.30 9.72
CA ASP A 321 -5.51 -15.11 10.44
C ASP A 321 -5.45 -13.74 11.13
N LEU A 322 -5.92 -12.69 10.45
CA LEU A 322 -6.07 -11.36 11.02
C LEU A 322 -7.07 -11.32 12.18
N GLU A 323 -8.25 -11.98 12.04
CA GLU A 323 -9.22 -12.01 13.13
C GLU A 323 -8.66 -12.73 14.36
N ALA A 324 -7.98 -13.86 14.16
CA ALA A 324 -7.34 -14.58 15.25
C ALA A 324 -6.28 -13.72 15.96
N TRP A 325 -5.45 -13.00 15.17
CA TRP A 325 -4.46 -12.08 15.71
C TRP A 325 -5.10 -10.90 16.46
N ILE A 326 -6.09 -10.23 15.86
CA ILE A 326 -6.81 -9.10 16.48
C ILE A 326 -7.52 -9.51 17.77
N THR A 327 -8.08 -10.72 17.82
CA THR A 327 -8.77 -11.21 19.02
C THR A 327 -7.79 -11.49 20.17
N GLY A 328 -6.51 -11.68 19.88
CA GLY A 328 -5.44 -11.89 20.85
C GLY A 328 -4.78 -10.60 21.37
N LEU A 329 -5.20 -9.43 20.84
CA LEU A 329 -4.71 -8.11 21.29
C LEU A 329 -5.36 -7.71 22.61
#